data_c98301476915d933c245b99ff38eab72
#
_entry.id   c98301476915d933c245b99ff38eab72
#
_cell.length_a   1.000
_cell.length_b   1.000
_cell.length_c   1.000
_cell.angle_alpha   90.00
_cell.angle_beta   90.00
_cell.angle_gamma   90.00
#
_symmetry.space_group_name_H-M   'P 1'
#
loop_
_entity.id
_entity.type
_entity.pdbx_description
1 polymer ?
#
loop_
_entity_poly.entity_id
_entity_poly.type
_entity_poly.pdbx_seq_one_letter_code
_entity_poly.pdbx_strand_id
1 'polypeptide(L)'
;MVDETQESFAANSAAGRDLIWTEAACHVIRKRKPNLLFVHLLNCDATHHALGPQTPAGYTANAYADSCLAKILAATHEAGIAPQTTFIVLADHGFTHTPKAVRPNVLLRQQGLLTAAGGKATAARIHVFPEGGVGLIYCTDPGQAPADREAAKKLFTGLEGVADVVLPDRFAQYGLPHPREYSQAPDALLVAEDGYAVSGAVDGETFVTTNLEAKTSLGSHGFVSTLAKMNAICVLSGQGIKSGGTIQDVENIDIAPTIARLLGMEKFAGDGKVLSGALSEK
;
A
#
# COMPACT_ATOMS: atom_id res chain seq x y z
N MET A 1 32.43 -3.08 -3.06
CA MET A 1 31.37 -4.06 -2.65
C MET A 1 30.02 -3.38 -2.41
N VAL A 2 29.93 -2.21 -1.74
CA VAL A 2 28.66 -1.50 -1.55
C VAL A 2 28.15 -0.89 -2.85
N ASP A 3 29.02 -0.28 -3.66
CA ASP A 3 28.65 0.39 -4.91
C ASP A 3 28.21 -0.62 -6.00
N GLU A 4 28.91 -1.73 -6.16
CA GLU A 4 28.53 -2.79 -7.11
C GLU A 4 27.17 -3.43 -6.75
N THR A 5 26.86 -3.53 -5.46
CA THR A 5 25.58 -4.06 -4.98
C THR A 5 24.45 -3.09 -5.27
N GLN A 6 24.69 -1.79 -5.21
CA GLN A 6 23.69 -0.74 -5.45
C GLN A 6 23.34 -0.62 -6.93
N GLU A 7 24.33 -0.64 -7.82
CA GLU A 7 24.12 -0.65 -9.27
C GLU A 7 23.43 -1.95 -9.72
N SER A 8 23.86 -3.10 -9.21
CA SER A 8 23.24 -4.39 -9.46
C SER A 8 21.77 -4.41 -8.98
N PHE A 9 21.48 -3.84 -7.82
CA PHE A 9 20.12 -3.76 -7.28
C PHE A 9 19.19 -2.94 -8.20
N ALA A 10 19.62 -1.78 -8.66
CA ALA A 10 18.83 -0.93 -9.54
C ALA A 10 18.52 -1.57 -10.89
N ALA A 11 19.45 -2.39 -11.43
CA ALA A 11 19.29 -3.08 -12.70
C ALA A 11 18.44 -4.35 -12.63
N ASN A 12 18.17 -4.88 -11.41
CA ASN A 12 17.45 -6.14 -11.26
C ASN A 12 15.93 -5.97 -11.34
N SER A 13 15.25 -7.05 -11.76
CA SER A 13 13.79 -7.23 -11.63
C SER A 13 13.39 -7.25 -10.15
N ALA A 14 12.08 -7.10 -9.85
CA ALA A 14 11.57 -7.21 -8.49
C ALA A 14 11.97 -8.55 -7.82
N ALA A 15 11.90 -9.66 -8.56
CA ALA A 15 12.36 -10.97 -8.05
C ALA A 15 13.88 -10.99 -7.77
N GLY A 16 14.68 -10.36 -8.63
CA GLY A 16 16.12 -10.22 -8.41
C GLY A 16 16.45 -9.38 -7.17
N ARG A 17 15.69 -8.32 -6.92
CA ARG A 17 15.81 -7.51 -5.69
C ARG A 17 15.46 -8.30 -4.46
N ASP A 18 14.38 -9.08 -4.49
CA ASP A 18 13.98 -9.94 -3.38
C ASP A 18 15.06 -10.97 -3.03
N LEU A 19 15.73 -11.53 -4.05
CA LEU A 19 16.88 -12.42 -3.83
C LEU A 19 18.02 -11.70 -3.11
N ILE A 20 18.40 -10.50 -3.57
CA ILE A 20 19.47 -9.70 -2.96
C ILE A 20 19.13 -9.36 -1.50
N TRP A 21 17.90 -8.90 -1.22
CA TRP A 21 17.46 -8.60 0.12
C TRP A 21 17.44 -9.83 1.01
N THR A 22 17.02 -10.98 0.49
CA THR A 22 17.01 -12.26 1.22
C THR A 22 18.43 -12.67 1.60
N GLU A 23 19.38 -12.64 0.68
CA GLU A 23 20.77 -13.00 0.96
C GLU A 23 21.43 -12.01 1.94
N ALA A 24 21.14 -10.72 1.81
CA ALA A 24 21.59 -9.69 2.75
C ALA A 24 21.04 -9.93 4.16
N ALA A 25 19.73 -10.22 4.28
CA ALA A 25 19.08 -10.56 5.55
C ALA A 25 19.71 -11.81 6.19
N CYS A 26 19.91 -12.88 5.41
CA CYS A 26 20.57 -14.10 5.87
C CYS A 26 22.00 -13.82 6.37
N HIS A 27 22.76 -12.98 5.65
CA HIS A 27 24.11 -12.58 6.07
C HIS A 27 24.08 -11.82 7.39
N VAL A 28 23.18 -10.83 7.53
CA VAL A 28 23.01 -10.05 8.77
C VAL A 28 22.62 -10.94 9.94
N ILE A 29 21.68 -11.85 9.75
CA ILE A 29 21.26 -12.83 10.77
C ILE A 29 22.45 -13.66 11.25
N ARG A 30 23.21 -14.27 10.31
CA ARG A 30 24.35 -15.13 10.65
C ARG A 30 25.49 -14.39 11.34
N LYS A 31 25.77 -13.15 10.94
CA LYS A 31 26.95 -12.40 11.36
C LYS A 31 26.70 -11.39 12.47
N ARG A 32 25.50 -10.85 12.59
CA ARG A 32 25.17 -9.75 13.49
C ARG A 32 24.13 -10.09 14.55
N LYS A 33 23.26 -11.09 14.30
CA LYS A 33 22.18 -11.51 15.20
C LYS A 33 21.39 -10.30 15.76
N PRO A 34 20.77 -9.49 14.89
CA PRO A 34 20.13 -8.23 15.27
C PRO A 34 18.93 -8.51 16.19
N ASN A 35 18.61 -7.58 17.08
CA ASN A 35 17.40 -7.65 17.91
C ASN A 35 16.13 -7.38 17.11
N LEU A 36 16.22 -6.64 16.00
CA LEU A 36 15.12 -6.34 15.10
C LEU A 36 15.66 -6.27 13.67
N LEU A 37 14.96 -6.91 12.74
CA LEU A 37 15.28 -6.87 11.31
C LEU A 37 13.97 -6.75 10.53
N PHE A 38 13.87 -5.75 9.66
CA PHE A 38 12.81 -5.62 8.67
C PHE A 38 13.33 -6.07 7.31
N VAL A 39 12.56 -6.91 6.63
CA VAL A 39 12.82 -7.33 5.25
C VAL A 39 11.58 -7.06 4.42
N HIS A 40 11.74 -6.32 3.33
CA HIS A 40 10.65 -6.00 2.41
C HIS A 40 10.86 -6.74 1.09
N LEU A 41 9.90 -7.59 0.72
CA LEU A 41 9.88 -8.33 -0.54
C LEU A 41 8.89 -7.66 -1.50
N LEU A 42 9.36 -7.33 -2.71
CA LEU A 42 8.66 -6.47 -3.67
C LEU A 42 7.99 -7.23 -4.82
N ASN A 43 8.38 -8.49 -5.04
CA ASN A 43 7.98 -9.22 -6.25
C ASN A 43 6.47 -9.51 -6.30
N CYS A 44 5.85 -9.75 -5.15
CA CYS A 44 4.40 -9.96 -5.10
C CYS A 44 3.65 -8.73 -5.61
N ASP A 45 3.98 -7.55 -5.06
CA ASP A 45 3.37 -6.29 -5.45
C ASP A 45 3.58 -5.99 -6.94
N ALA A 46 4.84 -6.03 -7.40
CA ALA A 46 5.17 -5.76 -8.80
C ALA A 46 4.48 -6.71 -9.80
N THR A 47 4.37 -7.99 -9.43
CA THR A 47 3.69 -8.99 -10.27
C THR A 47 2.17 -8.79 -10.28
N HIS A 48 1.58 -8.50 -9.11
CA HIS A 48 0.16 -8.23 -9.01
C HIS A 48 -0.24 -6.95 -9.74
N HIS A 49 0.58 -5.92 -9.72
CA HIS A 49 0.37 -4.74 -10.56
C HIS A 49 0.38 -5.09 -12.03
N ALA A 50 1.44 -5.76 -12.51
CA ALA A 50 1.62 -6.01 -13.94
C ALA A 50 0.58 -6.98 -14.53
N LEU A 51 0.21 -8.03 -13.80
CA LEU A 51 -0.53 -9.17 -14.30
C LEU A 51 -1.84 -9.45 -13.56
N GLY A 52 -2.12 -8.70 -12.51
CA GLY A 52 -3.27 -8.87 -11.63
C GLY A 52 -3.06 -9.96 -10.56
N PRO A 53 -3.77 -9.84 -9.41
CA PRO A 53 -3.79 -10.87 -8.38
C PRO A 53 -4.56 -12.12 -8.86
N GLN A 54 -4.38 -13.27 -8.15
CA GLN A 54 -5.05 -14.55 -8.44
C GLN A 54 -4.78 -15.11 -9.83
N THR A 55 -3.67 -14.71 -10.45
CA THR A 55 -3.16 -15.28 -11.71
C THR A 55 -2.09 -16.32 -11.43
N PRO A 56 -1.75 -17.21 -12.39
CA PRO A 56 -0.62 -18.12 -12.24
C PRO A 56 0.70 -17.40 -11.89
N ALA A 57 0.92 -16.22 -12.50
CA ALA A 57 2.08 -15.40 -12.18
C ALA A 57 2.04 -14.85 -10.74
N GLY A 58 0.88 -14.38 -10.26
CA GLY A 58 0.67 -13.94 -8.88
C GLY A 58 0.94 -15.06 -7.87
N TYR A 59 0.42 -16.27 -8.12
CA TYR A 59 0.71 -17.43 -7.27
C TYR A 59 2.19 -17.81 -7.29
N THR A 60 2.86 -17.71 -8.44
CA THR A 60 4.31 -17.94 -8.54
C THR A 60 5.10 -16.92 -7.75
N ALA A 61 4.70 -15.65 -7.78
CA ALA A 61 5.34 -14.60 -6.98
C ALA A 61 5.19 -14.86 -5.47
N ASN A 62 4.00 -15.29 -5.03
CA ASN A 62 3.76 -15.67 -3.63
C ASN A 62 4.64 -16.88 -3.22
N ALA A 63 4.72 -17.92 -4.04
CA ALA A 63 5.58 -19.08 -3.78
C ALA A 63 7.06 -18.70 -3.75
N TYR A 64 7.47 -17.73 -4.56
CA TYR A 64 8.83 -17.20 -4.52
C TYR A 64 9.12 -16.44 -3.22
N ALA A 65 8.21 -15.59 -2.77
CA ALA A 65 8.33 -14.89 -1.48
C ALA A 65 8.39 -15.88 -0.31
N ASP A 66 7.58 -16.96 -0.34
CA ASP A 66 7.65 -18.05 0.64
C ASP A 66 9.02 -18.74 0.64
N SER A 67 9.61 -18.97 -0.54
CA SER A 67 10.97 -19.52 -0.65
C SER A 67 12.05 -18.59 -0.07
N CYS A 68 11.89 -17.28 -0.21
CA CYS A 68 12.76 -16.29 0.42
C CYS A 68 12.62 -16.34 1.95
N LEU A 69 11.40 -16.41 2.46
CA LEU A 69 11.13 -16.60 3.88
C LEU A 69 11.77 -17.89 4.42
N ALA A 70 11.66 -19.00 3.70
CA ALA A 70 12.27 -20.28 4.10
C ALA A 70 13.80 -20.16 4.28
N LYS A 71 14.50 -19.42 3.40
CA LYS A 71 15.94 -19.13 3.56
C LYS A 71 16.23 -18.30 4.81
N ILE A 72 15.41 -17.29 5.12
CA ILE A 72 15.56 -16.45 6.31
C ILE A 72 15.36 -17.29 7.57
N LEU A 73 14.34 -18.15 7.60
CA LEU A 73 14.11 -19.11 8.69
C LEU A 73 15.33 -20.04 8.88
N ALA A 74 15.86 -20.63 7.81
CA ALA A 74 17.05 -21.47 7.86
C ALA A 74 18.26 -20.73 8.44
N ALA A 75 18.46 -19.46 8.05
CA ALA A 75 19.56 -18.64 8.55
C ALA A 75 19.49 -18.41 10.07
N THR A 76 18.31 -18.35 10.69
CA THR A 76 18.18 -18.26 12.15
C THR A 76 18.56 -19.57 12.85
N HIS A 77 18.24 -20.73 12.25
CA HIS A 77 18.69 -22.03 12.74
C HIS A 77 20.22 -22.17 12.65
N GLU A 78 20.81 -21.83 11.52
CA GLU A 78 22.27 -21.85 11.33
C GLU A 78 23.00 -20.89 12.29
N ALA A 79 22.40 -19.76 12.61
CA ALA A 79 22.93 -18.81 13.59
C ALA A 79 22.72 -19.24 15.05
N GLY A 80 21.95 -20.28 15.31
CA GLY A 80 21.62 -20.77 16.66
C GLY A 80 20.69 -19.83 17.45
N ILE A 81 19.89 -18.99 16.76
CA ILE A 81 18.97 -18.04 17.41
C ILE A 81 17.49 -18.33 17.15
N ALA A 82 17.16 -19.38 16.39
CA ALA A 82 15.78 -19.73 16.06
C ALA A 82 14.86 -19.84 17.30
N PRO A 83 15.26 -20.49 18.43
CA PRO A 83 14.41 -20.58 19.62
C PRO A 83 14.11 -19.23 20.29
N GLN A 84 14.90 -18.19 19.98
CA GLN A 84 14.78 -16.85 20.56
C GLN A 84 14.22 -15.83 19.56
N THR A 85 13.81 -16.29 18.36
CA THR A 85 13.35 -15.43 17.29
C THR A 85 11.83 -15.45 17.19
N THR A 86 11.24 -14.28 17.06
CA THR A 86 9.85 -14.10 16.66
C THR A 86 9.81 -13.70 15.19
N PHE A 87 8.96 -14.35 14.43
CA PHE A 87 8.65 -14.00 13.05
C PHE A 87 7.29 -13.33 12.98
N ILE A 88 7.23 -12.21 12.28
CA ILE A 88 6.00 -11.52 11.94
C ILE A 88 5.99 -11.38 10.42
N VAL A 89 5.17 -12.20 9.75
CA VAL A 89 4.99 -12.16 8.30
C VAL A 89 3.70 -11.44 8.01
N LEU A 90 3.80 -10.34 7.29
CA LEU A 90 2.65 -9.48 7.02
C LEU A 90 2.74 -8.86 5.62
N ALA A 91 1.62 -8.34 5.16
CA ALA A 91 1.57 -7.44 4.02
C ALA A 91 1.00 -6.09 4.46
N ASP A 92 1.36 -5.04 3.75
CA ASP A 92 0.87 -3.67 3.96
C ASP A 92 -0.55 -3.48 3.43
N HIS A 93 -0.94 -4.22 2.41
CA HIS A 93 -2.27 -4.18 1.79
C HIS A 93 -2.58 -5.47 1.02
N GLY A 94 -3.85 -5.63 0.65
CA GLY A 94 -4.29 -6.62 -0.32
C GLY A 94 -4.23 -6.08 -1.75
N PHE A 95 -4.92 -6.78 -2.69
CA PHE A 95 -4.92 -6.44 -4.12
C PHE A 95 -6.26 -6.79 -4.76
N THR A 96 -6.64 -6.02 -5.79
CA THR A 96 -7.77 -6.36 -6.66
C THR A 96 -7.41 -6.20 -8.14
N HIS A 97 -8.13 -6.90 -9.03
CA HIS A 97 -8.06 -6.67 -10.47
C HIS A 97 -8.65 -5.30 -10.80
N THR A 98 -7.94 -4.55 -11.64
CA THR A 98 -8.37 -3.24 -12.13
C THR A 98 -8.25 -3.18 -13.67
N PRO A 99 -9.13 -3.88 -14.39
CA PRO A 99 -9.10 -3.89 -15.86
C PRO A 99 -9.42 -2.53 -16.49
N LYS A 100 -9.99 -1.61 -15.71
CA LYS A 100 -10.34 -0.26 -16.15
C LYS A 100 -9.69 0.80 -15.25
N ALA A 101 -9.60 2.03 -15.77
CA ALA A 101 -9.20 3.19 -15.00
C ALA A 101 -10.13 4.38 -15.26
N VAL A 102 -10.40 5.15 -14.21
CA VAL A 102 -11.00 6.49 -14.29
C VAL A 102 -9.90 7.54 -14.39
N ARG A 103 -10.12 8.58 -15.19
CA ARG A 103 -9.14 9.61 -15.53
C ARG A 103 -9.66 11.01 -15.13
N PRO A 104 -9.72 11.31 -13.83
CA PRO A 104 -10.37 12.52 -13.31
C PRO A 104 -9.71 13.80 -13.83
N ASN A 105 -8.38 13.82 -13.99
CA ASN A 105 -7.67 15.01 -14.46
C ASN A 105 -7.97 15.34 -15.94
N VAL A 106 -8.32 14.34 -16.76
CA VAL A 106 -8.83 14.58 -18.13
C VAL A 106 -10.13 15.36 -18.09
N LEU A 107 -11.06 14.94 -17.22
CA LEU A 107 -12.34 15.62 -17.07
C LEU A 107 -12.16 17.04 -16.46
N LEU A 108 -11.29 17.21 -15.47
CA LEU A 108 -10.94 18.52 -14.91
C LEU A 108 -10.38 19.45 -15.99
N ARG A 109 -9.53 18.94 -16.88
CA ARG A 109 -9.00 19.69 -18.01
C ARG A 109 -10.11 20.13 -18.97
N GLN A 110 -11.01 19.21 -19.33
CA GLN A 110 -12.16 19.51 -20.20
C GLN A 110 -13.10 20.58 -19.61
N GLN A 111 -13.19 20.64 -18.29
CA GLN A 111 -13.99 21.64 -17.57
C GLN A 111 -13.22 22.96 -17.28
N GLY A 112 -11.98 23.10 -17.78
CA GLY A 112 -11.16 24.30 -17.54
C GLY A 112 -10.65 24.46 -16.11
N LEU A 113 -10.74 23.40 -15.29
CA LEU A 113 -10.28 23.38 -13.88
C LEU A 113 -8.80 22.96 -13.77
N LEU A 114 -8.22 22.47 -14.87
CA LEU A 114 -6.83 22.09 -15.00
C LEU A 114 -6.34 22.42 -16.41
N THR A 115 -5.10 22.88 -16.53
CA THR A 115 -4.40 23.00 -17.82
C THR A 115 -3.24 22.03 -17.89
N ALA A 116 -2.96 21.50 -19.07
CA ALA A 116 -1.91 20.51 -19.29
C ALA A 116 -1.14 20.83 -20.58
N ALA A 117 0.14 20.51 -20.56
CA ALA A 117 1.02 20.53 -21.72
C ALA A 117 2.08 19.42 -21.62
N GLY A 118 2.34 18.72 -22.73
CA GLY A 118 3.35 17.66 -22.78
C GLY A 118 3.07 16.51 -21.79
N GLY A 119 1.83 16.13 -21.61
CA GLY A 119 1.43 15.04 -20.69
C GLY A 119 1.49 15.38 -19.21
N LYS A 120 1.66 16.66 -18.84
CA LYS A 120 1.76 17.10 -17.44
C LYS A 120 0.79 18.26 -17.17
N ALA A 121 0.23 18.28 -15.96
CA ALA A 121 -0.51 19.45 -15.49
C ALA A 121 0.45 20.64 -15.35
N THR A 122 0.07 21.79 -15.92
CA THR A 122 0.85 23.04 -15.87
C THR A 122 0.25 24.04 -14.89
N ALA A 123 -1.08 24.02 -14.72
CA ALA A 123 -1.78 24.72 -13.66
C ALA A 123 -3.08 23.97 -13.34
N ALA A 124 -3.53 24.05 -12.12
CA ALA A 124 -4.78 23.44 -11.70
C ALA A 124 -5.42 24.25 -10.60
N ARG A 125 -6.73 24.43 -10.66
CA ARG A 125 -7.59 24.86 -9.57
C ARG A 125 -7.97 23.66 -8.70
N ILE A 126 -8.21 22.50 -9.34
CA ILE A 126 -8.44 21.21 -8.72
C ILE A 126 -7.53 20.19 -9.40
N HIS A 127 -6.84 19.36 -8.63
CA HIS A 127 -5.99 18.27 -9.12
C HIS A 127 -6.25 16.99 -8.36
N VAL A 128 -6.25 15.86 -9.05
CA VAL A 128 -6.41 14.52 -8.44
C VAL A 128 -5.10 13.76 -8.54
N PHE A 129 -4.53 13.41 -7.39
CA PHE A 129 -3.38 12.52 -7.28
C PHE A 129 -3.87 11.07 -7.13
N PRO A 130 -3.43 10.16 -7.98
CA PRO A 130 -3.84 8.76 -7.92
C PRO A 130 -3.10 8.00 -6.82
N GLU A 131 -3.87 7.25 -6.02
CA GLU A 131 -3.36 6.29 -5.04
C GLU A 131 -4.03 4.92 -5.25
N GLY A 132 -4.03 4.44 -6.49
CA GLY A 132 -4.64 3.17 -6.86
C GLY A 132 -6.17 3.24 -6.92
N GLY A 133 -6.86 2.70 -5.92
CA GLY A 133 -8.34 2.71 -5.85
C GLY A 133 -8.95 4.01 -5.37
N VAL A 134 -8.13 4.96 -4.89
CA VAL A 134 -8.59 6.31 -4.54
C VAL A 134 -7.81 7.37 -5.28
N GLY A 135 -8.44 8.54 -5.46
CA GLY A 135 -7.80 9.77 -5.93
C GLY A 135 -7.87 10.82 -4.83
N LEU A 136 -6.71 11.35 -4.46
CA LEU A 136 -6.62 12.45 -3.50
C LEU A 136 -6.89 13.75 -4.24
N ILE A 137 -7.98 14.42 -3.92
CA ILE A 137 -8.38 15.68 -4.55
C ILE A 137 -7.80 16.84 -3.75
N TYR A 138 -7.05 17.70 -4.42
CA TYR A 138 -6.49 18.93 -3.83
C TYR A 138 -7.01 20.16 -4.57
N CYS A 139 -7.42 21.17 -3.80
CA CYS A 139 -7.83 22.49 -4.27
C CYS A 139 -6.69 23.47 -4.02
N THR A 140 -6.19 24.14 -5.07
CA THR A 140 -4.96 24.95 -4.97
C THR A 140 -5.17 26.33 -4.36
N ASP A 141 -6.42 26.82 -4.32
CA ASP A 141 -6.77 28.08 -3.68
C ASP A 141 -7.54 27.80 -2.37
N PRO A 142 -6.93 28.02 -1.19
CA PRO A 142 -7.60 27.78 0.09
C PRO A 142 -8.88 28.60 0.27
N GLY A 143 -8.94 29.79 -0.33
CA GLY A 143 -10.13 30.67 -0.27
C GLY A 143 -11.30 30.12 -1.07
N GLN A 144 -11.05 29.33 -2.11
CA GLN A 144 -12.06 28.71 -2.96
C GLN A 144 -12.29 27.22 -2.63
N ALA A 145 -11.44 26.62 -1.78
CA ALA A 145 -11.48 25.19 -1.51
C ALA A 145 -12.86 24.65 -1.11
N PRO A 146 -13.68 25.32 -0.30
CA PRO A 146 -15.05 24.84 -0.01
C PRO A 146 -15.93 24.72 -1.26
N ALA A 147 -15.89 25.73 -2.15
CA ALA A 147 -16.65 25.72 -3.40
C ALA A 147 -16.10 24.69 -4.39
N ASP A 148 -14.78 24.51 -4.44
CA ASP A 148 -14.10 23.58 -5.31
C ASP A 148 -14.34 22.12 -4.91
N ARG A 149 -14.44 21.82 -3.62
CA ARG A 149 -14.87 20.50 -3.12
C ARG A 149 -16.25 20.12 -3.62
N GLU A 150 -17.21 21.04 -3.50
CA GLU A 150 -18.57 20.82 -3.98
C GLU A 150 -18.61 20.69 -5.51
N ALA A 151 -17.82 21.48 -6.22
CA ALA A 151 -17.71 21.40 -7.67
C ALA A 151 -17.12 20.03 -8.10
N ALA A 152 -16.05 19.55 -7.43
CA ALA A 152 -15.48 18.24 -7.67
C ALA A 152 -16.49 17.11 -7.37
N LYS A 153 -17.18 17.19 -6.23
CA LYS A 153 -18.22 16.23 -5.87
C LYS A 153 -19.31 16.17 -6.92
N LYS A 154 -19.84 17.32 -7.34
CA LYS A 154 -20.88 17.40 -8.39
C LYS A 154 -20.37 16.84 -9.72
N LEU A 155 -19.10 17.11 -10.07
CA LEU A 155 -18.51 16.70 -11.33
C LEU A 155 -18.35 15.18 -11.42
N PHE A 156 -17.93 14.52 -10.34
CA PHE A 156 -17.58 13.11 -10.37
C PHE A 156 -18.69 12.16 -9.90
N THR A 157 -19.66 12.63 -9.12
CA THR A 157 -20.74 11.78 -8.60
C THR A 157 -21.59 11.20 -9.74
N GLY A 158 -21.78 9.87 -9.70
CA GLY A 158 -22.62 9.13 -10.64
C GLY A 158 -21.94 8.82 -11.99
N LEU A 159 -20.65 9.10 -12.12
CA LEU A 159 -19.88 8.68 -13.29
C LEU A 159 -19.49 7.20 -13.18
N GLU A 160 -19.37 6.53 -14.33
CA GLU A 160 -18.89 5.14 -14.40
C GLU A 160 -17.55 5.00 -13.68
N GLY A 161 -17.43 4.00 -12.81
CA GLY A 161 -16.21 3.70 -12.08
C GLY A 161 -15.95 4.57 -10.84
N VAL A 162 -16.88 5.46 -10.48
CA VAL A 162 -16.80 6.28 -9.25
C VAL A 162 -17.86 5.80 -8.25
N ALA A 163 -17.40 5.18 -7.17
CA ALA A 163 -18.25 4.72 -6.09
C ALA A 163 -18.71 5.86 -5.17
N ASP A 164 -17.82 6.82 -4.86
CA ASP A 164 -18.14 7.93 -3.96
C ASP A 164 -17.16 9.10 -4.18
N VAL A 165 -17.59 10.30 -3.77
CA VAL A 165 -16.72 11.45 -3.55
C VAL A 165 -16.89 11.89 -2.10
N VAL A 166 -15.88 11.58 -1.29
CA VAL A 166 -15.91 11.76 0.16
C VAL A 166 -15.38 13.14 0.53
N LEU A 167 -16.19 13.93 1.22
CA LEU A 167 -15.79 15.23 1.76
C LEU A 167 -15.20 15.10 3.17
N PRO A 168 -14.47 16.12 3.67
CA PRO A 168 -13.74 16.03 4.93
C PRO A 168 -14.56 15.69 6.17
N ASP A 169 -15.84 16.03 6.21
CA ASP A 169 -16.77 15.67 7.28
C ASP A 169 -16.97 14.15 7.45
N ARG A 170 -16.64 13.38 6.40
CA ARG A 170 -16.72 11.92 6.38
C ARG A 170 -15.36 11.22 6.47
N PHE A 171 -14.25 11.94 6.56
CA PHE A 171 -12.91 11.36 6.56
C PHE A 171 -12.63 10.41 7.73
N ALA A 172 -13.18 10.72 8.90
CA ALA A 172 -12.99 9.92 10.10
C ALA A 172 -13.44 8.45 9.94
N GLN A 173 -14.43 8.17 9.07
CA GLN A 173 -14.89 6.80 8.79
C GLN A 173 -13.86 5.95 8.05
N TYR A 174 -12.84 6.58 7.46
CA TYR A 174 -11.70 5.94 6.77
C TYR A 174 -10.38 6.10 7.53
N GLY A 175 -10.43 6.60 8.76
CA GLY A 175 -9.22 6.86 9.56
C GLY A 175 -8.38 8.03 9.05
N LEU A 176 -8.94 8.91 8.22
CA LEU A 176 -8.23 10.05 7.64
C LEU A 176 -8.39 11.30 8.50
N PRO A 177 -7.32 12.10 8.66
CA PRO A 177 -7.39 13.36 9.37
C PRO A 177 -8.14 14.41 8.55
N HIS A 178 -8.76 15.36 9.26
CA HIS A 178 -9.40 16.49 8.62
C HIS A 178 -8.36 17.52 8.12
N PRO A 179 -8.50 18.11 6.90
CA PRO A 179 -7.53 19.05 6.35
C PRO A 179 -7.34 20.35 7.18
N ARG A 180 -8.23 20.65 8.12
CA ARG A 180 -8.03 21.75 9.10
C ARG A 180 -6.97 21.39 10.17
N GLU A 181 -6.78 20.11 10.43
CA GLU A 181 -5.85 19.60 11.44
C GLU A 181 -4.50 19.24 10.81
N TYR A 182 -4.54 18.74 9.57
CA TYR A 182 -3.36 18.32 8.81
C TYR A 182 -3.35 19.00 7.44
N SER A 183 -2.40 19.88 7.21
CA SER A 183 -2.25 20.63 5.95
C SER A 183 -1.95 19.77 4.71
N GLN A 184 -1.50 18.53 4.92
CA GLN A 184 -1.24 17.56 3.84
C GLN A 184 -2.44 16.67 3.54
N ALA A 185 -3.48 16.68 4.37
CA ALA A 185 -4.71 15.94 4.08
C ALA A 185 -5.37 16.48 2.79
N PRO A 186 -5.95 15.60 1.96
CA PRO A 186 -6.64 16.03 0.74
C PRO A 186 -7.89 16.85 1.06
N ASP A 187 -8.34 17.63 0.10
CA ASP A 187 -9.58 18.39 0.20
C ASP A 187 -10.83 17.53 0.00
N ALA A 188 -10.72 16.43 -0.73
CA ALA A 188 -11.75 15.40 -0.90
C ALA A 188 -11.08 14.09 -1.39
N LEU A 189 -11.82 12.98 -1.33
CA LEU A 189 -11.41 11.72 -1.95
C LEU A 189 -12.37 11.36 -3.09
N LEU A 190 -11.81 10.95 -4.21
CA LEU A 190 -12.52 10.18 -5.22
C LEU A 190 -12.29 8.71 -4.93
N VAL A 191 -13.34 7.96 -4.65
CA VAL A 191 -13.29 6.51 -4.40
C VAL A 191 -13.73 5.80 -5.66
N ALA A 192 -12.85 4.97 -6.21
CA ALA A 192 -13.18 4.16 -7.38
C ALA A 192 -14.02 2.94 -7.01
N GLU A 193 -14.86 2.48 -7.95
CA GLU A 193 -15.53 1.18 -7.84
C GLU A 193 -14.50 0.03 -7.93
N ASP A 194 -14.83 -1.11 -7.34
CA ASP A 194 -14.02 -2.33 -7.51
C ASP A 194 -13.91 -2.67 -9.01
N GLY A 195 -12.69 -2.94 -9.48
CA GLY A 195 -12.40 -3.13 -10.91
C GLY A 195 -11.89 -1.89 -11.63
N TYR A 196 -11.86 -0.74 -10.97
CA TYR A 196 -11.33 0.51 -11.52
C TYR A 196 -10.16 1.02 -10.70
N ALA A 197 -9.12 1.51 -11.36
CA ALA A 197 -8.06 2.29 -10.72
C ALA A 197 -8.21 3.77 -11.08
N VAL A 198 -7.72 4.65 -10.22
CA VAL A 198 -7.61 6.08 -10.52
C VAL A 198 -6.32 6.33 -11.28
N SER A 199 -6.40 7.03 -12.40
CA SER A 199 -5.25 7.40 -13.23
C SER A 199 -4.91 8.88 -13.09
N GLY A 200 -3.62 9.18 -13.00
CA GLY A 200 -3.10 10.56 -13.01
C GLY A 200 -3.02 11.20 -14.40
N ALA A 201 -3.42 10.49 -15.46
CA ALA A 201 -3.34 10.99 -16.83
C ALA A 201 -4.13 12.30 -17.00
N VAL A 202 -3.51 13.25 -17.70
CA VAL A 202 -4.10 14.57 -18.03
C VAL A 202 -4.47 14.68 -19.51
N ASP A 203 -3.90 13.81 -20.37
CA ASP A 203 -4.11 13.77 -21.81
C ASP A 203 -5.23 12.79 -22.18
N GLY A 204 -5.73 12.91 -23.42
CA GLY A 204 -6.83 12.12 -23.96
C GLY A 204 -8.20 12.77 -23.72
N GLU A 205 -9.28 12.08 -24.17
CA GLU A 205 -10.62 12.67 -24.21
C GLU A 205 -11.66 11.86 -23.41
N THR A 206 -11.35 10.63 -23.04
CA THR A 206 -12.29 9.76 -22.31
C THR A 206 -12.03 9.75 -20.81
N PHE A 207 -13.07 9.77 -20.01
CA PHE A 207 -12.98 9.64 -18.56
C PHE A 207 -12.63 8.20 -18.13
N VAL A 208 -13.18 7.20 -18.78
CA VAL A 208 -12.88 5.78 -18.54
C VAL A 208 -12.02 5.23 -19.67
N THR A 209 -11.06 4.37 -19.34
CA THR A 209 -10.24 3.62 -20.30
C THR A 209 -10.02 2.18 -19.82
N THR A 210 -9.70 1.27 -20.75
CA THR A 210 -9.26 -0.08 -20.37
C THR A 210 -7.76 -0.08 -20.11
N ASN A 211 -7.33 -0.71 -19.01
CA ASN A 211 -5.92 -0.79 -18.67
C ASN A 211 -5.13 -1.70 -19.63
N LEU A 212 -5.79 -2.70 -20.22
CA LEU A 212 -5.17 -3.56 -21.22
C LEU A 212 -4.78 -2.79 -22.49
N GLU A 213 -5.69 -1.94 -23.00
CA GLU A 213 -5.42 -1.08 -24.16
C GLU A 213 -4.36 -0.02 -23.86
N ALA A 214 -4.42 0.56 -22.67
CA ALA A 214 -3.42 1.53 -22.21
C ALA A 214 -2.08 0.89 -21.84
N LYS A 215 -1.96 -0.45 -21.85
CA LYS A 215 -0.77 -1.21 -21.40
C LYS A 215 -0.30 -0.79 -20.01
N THR A 216 -1.25 -0.56 -19.14
CA THR A 216 -1.01 -0.17 -17.74
C THR A 216 -1.24 -1.35 -16.81
N SER A 217 -1.21 -1.09 -15.51
CA SER A 217 -1.40 -2.07 -14.44
C SER A 217 -2.74 -2.80 -14.55
N LEU A 218 -2.73 -4.14 -14.42
CA LEU A 218 -3.95 -4.97 -14.42
C LEU A 218 -4.45 -5.27 -12.99
N GLY A 219 -3.71 -4.89 -11.98
CA GLY A 219 -4.10 -4.96 -10.59
C GLY A 219 -3.66 -3.72 -9.82
N SER A 220 -4.38 -3.42 -8.76
CA SER A 220 -4.08 -2.27 -7.90
C SER A 220 -4.50 -2.53 -6.46
N HIS A 221 -4.03 -1.66 -5.60
CA HIS A 221 -4.38 -1.52 -4.19
C HIS A 221 -4.79 -0.08 -3.88
N GLY A 222 -4.71 0.37 -2.62
CA GLY A 222 -5.02 1.76 -2.26
C GLY A 222 -6.52 2.08 -2.35
N PHE A 223 -7.38 1.08 -2.21
CA PHE A 223 -8.82 1.27 -2.02
C PHE A 223 -9.12 1.58 -0.55
N VAL A 224 -10.32 2.05 -0.30
CA VAL A 224 -10.78 2.27 1.08
C VAL A 224 -10.72 0.98 1.90
N SER A 225 -10.37 1.09 3.17
CA SER A 225 -10.17 -0.05 4.09
C SER A 225 -11.42 -0.93 4.28
N THR A 226 -12.60 -0.45 3.91
CA THR A 226 -13.85 -1.21 3.92
C THR A 226 -13.96 -2.24 2.78
N LEU A 227 -13.10 -2.16 1.77
CA LEU A 227 -13.02 -3.18 0.72
C LEU A 227 -12.22 -4.39 1.22
N ALA A 228 -12.89 -5.50 1.51
CA ALA A 228 -12.27 -6.70 2.08
C ALA A 228 -11.06 -7.25 1.29
N LYS A 229 -11.00 -7.02 -0.04
CA LYS A 229 -9.85 -7.38 -0.87
C LYS A 229 -8.56 -6.64 -0.49
N MET A 230 -8.66 -5.55 0.27
CA MET A 230 -7.50 -4.80 0.78
C MET A 230 -6.98 -5.37 2.10
N ASN A 231 -7.65 -6.34 2.70
CA ASN A 231 -7.15 -7.01 3.89
C ASN A 231 -5.83 -7.72 3.57
N ALA A 232 -4.86 -7.51 4.44
CA ALA A 232 -3.53 -8.09 4.39
C ALA A 232 -3.42 -9.36 5.24
N ILE A 233 -2.40 -10.16 4.98
CA ILE A 233 -2.04 -11.28 5.87
C ILE A 233 -1.30 -10.77 7.09
N CYS A 234 -1.46 -11.47 8.23
CA CYS A 234 -0.65 -11.28 9.43
C CYS A 234 -0.45 -12.65 10.10
N VAL A 235 0.79 -13.13 10.10
CA VAL A 235 1.16 -14.41 10.73
C VAL A 235 2.28 -14.16 11.73
N LEU A 236 2.05 -14.55 12.99
CA LEU A 236 3.02 -14.45 14.06
C LEU A 236 3.46 -15.85 14.48
N SER A 237 4.75 -16.06 14.68
CA SER A 237 5.32 -17.36 15.07
C SER A 237 6.61 -17.20 15.87
N GLY A 238 6.94 -18.17 16.70
CA GLY A 238 8.21 -18.23 17.42
C GLY A 238 8.14 -17.74 18.87
N GLN A 239 9.24 -17.18 19.35
CA GLN A 239 9.39 -16.78 20.76
C GLN A 239 8.34 -15.74 21.17
N GLY A 240 7.67 -16.02 22.30
CA GLY A 240 6.67 -15.10 22.86
C GLY A 240 5.31 -15.11 22.16
N ILE A 241 5.09 -16.00 21.19
CA ILE A 241 3.82 -16.18 20.49
C ILE A 241 3.11 -17.46 20.95
N LYS A 242 1.80 -17.36 21.19
CA LYS A 242 0.95 -18.54 21.47
C LYS A 242 0.88 -19.43 20.23
N SER A 243 1.03 -20.72 20.44
CA SER A 243 0.88 -21.72 19.36
C SER A 243 -0.59 -21.97 19.05
N GLY A 244 -0.92 -21.97 17.77
CA GLY A 244 -2.23 -22.31 17.24
C GLY A 244 -3.33 -21.35 17.70
N GLY A 245 -3.92 -20.63 16.79
CA GLY A 245 -4.98 -19.67 17.08
C GLY A 245 -5.19 -18.69 15.94
N THR A 246 -6.32 -17.99 16.00
CA THR A 246 -6.66 -16.89 15.09
C THR A 246 -7.00 -15.67 15.95
N ILE A 247 -6.49 -14.54 15.55
CA ILE A 247 -6.81 -13.23 16.14
C ILE A 247 -7.74 -12.52 15.18
N GLN A 248 -8.80 -11.91 15.71
CA GLN A 248 -9.72 -11.08 14.96
C GLN A 248 -9.35 -9.61 15.10
N ASP A 249 -9.82 -8.78 14.17
CA ASP A 249 -9.74 -7.32 14.22
C ASP A 249 -8.30 -6.79 14.42
N VAL A 250 -7.38 -7.30 13.61
CA VAL A 250 -5.98 -6.83 13.56
C VAL A 250 -5.85 -5.71 12.55
N GLU A 251 -5.30 -4.59 13.00
CA GLU A 251 -4.97 -3.46 12.13
C GLU A 251 -3.45 -3.34 11.96
N ASN A 252 -2.97 -2.82 10.81
CA ASN A 252 -1.53 -2.68 10.57
C ASN A 252 -0.84 -1.79 11.62
N ILE A 253 -1.54 -0.83 12.19
CA ILE A 253 -1.03 0.02 13.30
C ILE A 253 -0.75 -0.75 14.59
N ASP A 254 -1.33 -1.94 14.77
CA ASP A 254 -1.14 -2.80 15.95
C ASP A 254 0.22 -3.52 15.96
N ILE A 255 0.88 -3.57 14.80
CA ILE A 255 2.15 -4.30 14.64
C ILE A 255 3.29 -3.62 15.42
N ALA A 256 3.43 -2.31 15.30
CA ALA A 256 4.52 -1.58 15.96
C ALA A 256 4.46 -1.67 17.49
N PRO A 257 3.33 -1.43 18.18
CA PRO A 257 3.24 -1.63 19.63
C PRO A 257 3.42 -3.09 20.04
N THR A 258 3.03 -4.06 19.21
CA THR A 258 3.26 -5.49 19.47
C THR A 258 4.75 -5.83 19.41
N ILE A 259 5.49 -5.33 18.41
CA ILE A 259 6.96 -5.47 18.33
C ILE A 259 7.63 -4.83 19.55
N ALA A 260 7.24 -3.61 19.91
CA ALA A 260 7.77 -2.93 21.09
C ALA A 260 7.58 -3.75 22.37
N ARG A 261 6.40 -4.35 22.54
CA ARG A 261 6.10 -5.24 23.66
C ARG A 261 6.97 -6.49 23.68
N LEU A 262 7.18 -7.14 22.53
CA LEU A 262 8.04 -8.30 22.38
C LEU A 262 9.50 -7.98 22.69
N LEU A 263 9.98 -6.79 22.33
CA LEU A 263 11.33 -6.29 22.65
C LEU A 263 11.49 -5.81 24.11
N GLY A 264 10.43 -5.86 24.90
CA GLY A 264 10.46 -5.43 26.30
C GLY A 264 10.48 -3.91 26.50
N MET A 265 10.05 -3.13 25.53
CA MET A 265 9.91 -1.68 25.67
C MET A 265 8.72 -1.36 26.58
N GLU A 266 8.94 -0.60 27.65
CA GLU A 266 7.89 -0.26 28.63
C GLU A 266 6.87 0.74 28.09
N LYS A 267 7.30 1.63 27.19
CA LYS A 267 6.46 2.67 26.60
C LYS A 267 6.67 2.70 25.09
N PHE A 268 5.57 2.71 24.38
CA PHE A 268 5.50 2.95 22.94
C PHE A 268 4.35 3.92 22.67
N ALA A 269 4.67 5.05 22.04
CA ALA A 269 3.66 6.03 21.61
C ALA A 269 3.23 5.72 20.19
N GLY A 270 1.97 5.38 20.00
CA GLY A 270 1.38 5.07 18.69
C GLY A 270 -0.12 4.84 18.84
N ASP A 271 -0.83 4.82 17.72
CA ASP A 271 -2.30 4.77 17.70
C ASP A 271 -2.84 3.33 17.83
N GLY A 272 -2.02 2.32 17.57
CA GLY A 272 -2.41 0.91 17.64
C GLY A 272 -2.37 0.33 19.05
N LYS A 273 -2.89 -0.89 19.18
CA LYS A 273 -2.91 -1.70 20.41
C LYS A 273 -1.98 -2.91 20.30
N VAL A 274 -1.47 -3.37 21.43
CA VAL A 274 -0.71 -4.62 21.48
C VAL A 274 -1.64 -5.80 21.21
N LEU A 275 -1.27 -6.70 20.29
CA LEU A 275 -1.99 -7.94 19.99
C LEU A 275 -1.83 -8.97 21.12
N SER A 276 -2.27 -8.62 22.32
CA SER A 276 -2.07 -9.42 23.54
C SER A 276 -2.65 -10.84 23.44
N GLY A 277 -3.70 -11.02 22.63
CA GLY A 277 -4.29 -12.32 22.36
C GLY A 277 -3.34 -13.31 21.69
N ALA A 278 -2.34 -12.80 20.92
CA ALA A 278 -1.30 -13.62 20.26
C ALA A 278 -0.11 -13.92 21.15
N LEU A 279 0.11 -13.13 22.21
CA LEU A 279 1.32 -13.26 23.01
C LEU A 279 1.16 -14.33 24.09
N SER A 280 2.21 -15.17 24.27
CA SER A 280 2.27 -16.08 25.40
C SER A 280 2.43 -15.30 26.71
N GLU A 281 1.83 -15.81 27.78
CA GLU A 281 2.09 -15.31 29.13
C GLU A 281 3.58 -15.55 29.46
N LYS A 282 4.23 -14.56 30.07
CA LYS A 282 5.61 -14.67 30.54
C LYS A 282 5.70 -15.54 31.78
#